data_27e1bc1b83f5457ac7ecfbc33d2f9e29
#
_entry.id   27e1bc1b83f5457ac7ecfbc33d2f9e29
#
_cell.length_a   1.000
_cell.length_b   1.000
_cell.length_c   1.000
_cell.angle_alpha   90.00
_cell.angle_beta   90.00
_cell.angle_gamma   90.00
#
_symmetry.space_group_name_H-M   'P 1'
#
loop_
_entity.id
_entity.type
_entity.pdbx_description
1 polymer ?
#
loop_
_entity_poly.entity_id
_entity_poly.type
_entity_poly.pdbx_seq_one_letter_code
_entity_poly.pdbx_strand_id
1 'polypeptide(L)'
;LVEPEEESGTEKCVMHPVKEHNWWSSEFTAYAADMSVLLAYLKCRDDWNDECDPIKKTEAAAMKRAYRSVCEQYPVQSEAINACMDEISDIERRSDPHPDAAANAFGRLMGGLFVCRDDRWSDYMRAMGAALGKFIYLMDAAVDYDRDVKRFSYNPLEFLPDLAGDHYRGALQMLMGE
;
A
#
# COMPACT_ATOMS: atom_id res chain seq x y z
N LEU A 1 -9.62 -26.26 -12.46
CA LEU A 1 -9.80 -25.07 -11.62
C LEU A 1 -10.72 -25.48 -10.49
N VAL A 2 -10.19 -25.57 -9.27
CA VAL A 2 -11.05 -25.68 -8.10
C VAL A 2 -11.43 -24.24 -7.77
N GLU A 3 -12.70 -23.91 -7.92
CA GLU A 3 -13.24 -22.64 -7.46
C GLU A 3 -13.12 -22.60 -5.93
N PRO A 4 -12.75 -21.46 -5.31
CA PRO A 4 -12.73 -21.36 -3.86
C PRO A 4 -14.16 -21.55 -3.31
N GLU A 5 -14.26 -22.16 -2.14
CA GLU A 5 -15.54 -22.21 -1.42
C GLU A 5 -15.92 -20.76 -1.06
N GLU A 6 -17.12 -20.37 -1.47
CA GLU A 6 -17.68 -19.05 -1.19
C GLU A 6 -18.79 -19.15 -0.15
N GLU A 7 -18.68 -18.32 0.87
CA GLU A 7 -19.75 -18.07 1.82
C GLU A 7 -20.43 -16.76 1.45
N SER A 8 -21.74 -16.70 1.62
CA SER A 8 -22.51 -15.48 1.38
C SER A 8 -23.60 -15.29 2.42
N GLY A 9 -23.98 -14.05 2.65
CA GLY A 9 -25.02 -13.71 3.59
C GLY A 9 -25.48 -12.27 3.44
N THR A 10 -26.35 -11.86 4.35
CA THR A 10 -26.81 -10.48 4.47
C THR A 10 -26.45 -9.94 5.84
N GLU A 11 -25.92 -8.73 5.90
CA GLU A 11 -25.54 -8.07 7.14
C GLU A 11 -25.86 -6.58 7.09
N LYS A 12 -26.12 -5.99 8.25
CA LYS A 12 -26.30 -4.54 8.38
C LYS A 12 -24.95 -3.88 8.61
N CYS A 13 -24.58 -2.97 7.72
CA CYS A 13 -23.36 -2.18 7.88
C CYS A 13 -23.49 -1.25 9.09
N VAL A 14 -22.45 -1.17 9.92
CA VAL A 14 -22.40 -0.27 11.09
C VAL A 14 -22.65 1.19 10.68
N MET A 15 -22.16 1.60 9.52
CA MET A 15 -22.34 2.97 8.97
C MET A 15 -23.73 3.18 8.34
N HIS A 16 -24.42 2.10 7.97
CA HIS A 16 -25.75 2.14 7.34
C HIS A 16 -26.68 1.10 7.98
N PRO A 17 -27.08 1.29 9.27
CA PRO A 17 -27.77 0.25 10.06
C PRO A 17 -29.19 -0.06 9.59
N VAL A 18 -29.76 0.76 8.71
CA VAL A 18 -31.15 0.57 8.20
C VAL A 18 -31.16 -0.31 6.95
N LYS A 19 -30.04 -0.40 6.22
CA LYS A 19 -29.99 -1.13 4.94
C LYS A 19 -29.19 -2.42 5.09
N GLU A 20 -29.76 -3.53 4.66
CA GLU A 20 -29.07 -4.80 4.53
C GLU A 20 -28.21 -4.81 3.26
N HIS A 21 -27.00 -5.33 3.38
CA HIS A 21 -26.07 -5.51 2.28
C HIS A 21 -25.73 -6.99 2.15
N ASN A 22 -25.74 -7.48 0.92
CA ASN A 22 -25.24 -8.81 0.64
C ASN A 22 -23.72 -8.80 0.71
N TRP A 23 -23.14 -9.85 1.29
CA TRP A 23 -21.71 -10.07 1.30
C TRP A 23 -21.35 -11.45 0.76
N TRP A 24 -20.19 -11.57 0.20
CA TRP A 24 -19.56 -12.81 -0.24
C TRP A 24 -18.16 -12.86 0.35
N SER A 25 -17.77 -14.01 0.85
CA SER A 25 -16.44 -14.25 1.41
C SER A 25 -15.85 -15.52 0.83
N SER A 26 -14.55 -15.48 0.55
CA SER A 26 -13.72 -16.61 0.18
C SER A 26 -12.38 -16.50 0.87
N GLU A 27 -11.53 -17.52 0.80
CA GLU A 27 -10.15 -17.43 1.32
C GLU A 27 -9.40 -16.21 0.79
N PHE A 28 -9.62 -15.83 -0.49
CA PHE A 28 -8.94 -14.69 -1.11
C PHE A 28 -9.46 -13.34 -0.59
N THR A 29 -10.77 -13.20 -0.42
CA THR A 29 -11.34 -11.95 0.13
C THR A 29 -10.99 -11.77 1.59
N ALA A 30 -10.94 -12.84 2.38
CA ALA A 30 -10.49 -12.82 3.76
C ALA A 30 -9.00 -12.41 3.83
N TYR A 31 -8.15 -13.03 3.02
CA TYR A 31 -6.74 -12.65 2.93
C TYR A 31 -6.55 -11.18 2.52
N ALA A 32 -7.27 -10.71 1.49
CA ALA A 32 -7.20 -9.33 1.04
C ALA A 32 -7.64 -8.33 2.14
N ALA A 33 -8.67 -8.67 2.92
CA ALA A 33 -9.10 -7.88 4.06
C ALA A 33 -8.01 -7.80 5.15
N ASP A 34 -7.37 -8.92 5.47
CA ASP A 34 -6.29 -8.98 6.45
C ASP A 34 -5.07 -8.15 6.00
N MET A 35 -4.66 -8.25 4.73
CA MET A 35 -3.58 -7.43 4.18
C MET A 35 -3.94 -5.94 4.19
N SER A 36 -5.20 -5.59 3.94
CA SER A 36 -5.69 -4.21 4.02
C SER A 36 -5.61 -3.66 5.45
N VAL A 37 -5.87 -4.49 6.47
CA VAL A 37 -5.72 -4.10 7.88
C VAL A 37 -4.25 -3.81 8.21
N LEU A 38 -3.30 -4.64 7.73
CA LEU A 38 -1.87 -4.41 7.94
C LEU A 38 -1.44 -3.07 7.34
N LEU A 39 -1.74 -2.84 6.07
CA LEU A 39 -1.35 -1.62 5.35
C LEU A 39 -2.00 -0.36 5.94
N ALA A 40 -3.31 -0.42 6.25
CA ALA A 40 -4.02 0.72 6.81
C ALA A 40 -3.51 1.11 8.21
N TYR A 41 -3.21 0.12 9.07
CA TYR A 41 -2.64 0.40 10.39
C TYR A 41 -1.28 1.10 10.28
N LEU A 42 -0.42 0.64 9.39
CA LEU A 42 0.90 1.22 9.20
C LEU A 42 0.81 2.63 8.63
N LYS A 43 -0.07 2.87 7.67
CA LYS A 43 -0.33 4.22 7.16
C LYS A 43 -0.82 5.16 8.26
N CYS A 44 -1.78 4.76 9.08
CA CYS A 44 -2.25 5.58 10.20
C CYS A 44 -1.15 5.87 11.23
N ARG A 45 -0.22 4.92 11.45
CA ARG A 45 0.92 5.09 12.35
C ARG A 45 1.95 6.07 11.80
N ASP A 46 2.20 5.99 10.50
CA ASP A 46 3.12 6.86 9.77
C ASP A 46 2.60 8.30 9.76
N ASP A 47 1.36 8.49 9.30
CA ASP A 47 0.67 9.79 9.35
C ASP A 47 0.67 10.43 10.76
N TRP A 48 0.54 9.59 11.82
CA TRP A 48 0.64 10.07 13.20
C TRP A 48 2.05 10.52 13.56
N ASN A 49 3.07 9.78 13.14
CA ASN A 49 4.47 10.12 13.45
C ASN A 49 4.89 11.41 12.72
N ASP A 50 4.44 11.61 11.50
CA ASP A 50 4.83 12.73 10.66
C ASP A 50 4.02 14.00 10.93
N GLU A 51 2.70 13.88 11.08
CA GLU A 51 1.79 15.03 11.20
C GLU A 51 1.27 15.25 12.62
N CYS A 52 1.53 14.33 13.56
CA CYS A 52 0.98 14.35 14.94
C CYS A 52 -0.55 14.49 14.98
N ASP A 53 -1.26 13.96 13.97
CA ASP A 53 -2.72 14.06 13.86
C ASP A 53 -3.41 13.18 14.92
N PRO A 54 -4.13 13.76 15.90
CA PRO A 54 -4.80 13.02 16.96
C PRO A 54 -5.92 12.09 16.46
N ILE A 55 -6.49 12.37 15.29
CA ILE A 55 -7.51 11.51 14.65
C ILE A 55 -6.84 10.21 14.21
N LYS A 56 -5.70 10.29 13.54
CA LYS A 56 -4.91 9.14 13.10
C LYS A 56 -4.43 8.26 14.24
N LYS A 57 -4.07 8.87 15.37
CA LYS A 57 -3.75 8.13 16.59
C LYS A 57 -4.93 7.30 17.10
N THR A 58 -6.13 7.86 17.07
CA THR A 58 -7.35 7.19 17.53
C THR A 58 -7.71 6.05 16.58
N GLU A 59 -7.61 6.27 15.27
CA GLU A 59 -7.83 5.25 14.24
C GLU A 59 -6.84 4.09 14.40
N ALA A 60 -5.55 4.38 14.55
CA ALA A 60 -4.53 3.36 14.78
C ALA A 60 -4.77 2.59 16.09
N ALA A 61 -5.21 3.26 17.16
CA ALA A 61 -5.53 2.60 18.42
C ALA A 61 -6.73 1.64 18.29
N ALA A 62 -7.76 2.02 17.52
CA ALA A 62 -8.92 1.17 17.24
C ALA A 62 -8.53 -0.07 16.42
N MET A 63 -7.62 0.08 15.45
CA MET A 63 -7.18 -1.00 14.57
C MET A 63 -6.13 -1.93 15.22
N LYS A 64 -5.50 -1.51 16.31
CA LYS A 64 -4.34 -2.19 16.93
C LYS A 64 -4.61 -3.66 17.28
N ARG A 65 -5.83 -3.98 17.72
CA ARG A 65 -6.20 -5.38 18.05
C ARG A 65 -6.27 -6.24 16.79
N ALA A 66 -6.95 -5.76 15.75
CA ALA A 66 -7.04 -6.44 14.47
C ALA A 66 -5.65 -6.62 13.85
N TYR A 67 -4.84 -5.55 13.82
CA TYR A 67 -3.46 -5.58 13.35
C TYR A 67 -2.64 -6.70 14.02
N ARG A 68 -2.68 -6.80 15.35
CA ARG A 68 -1.94 -7.85 16.08
C ARG A 68 -2.40 -9.25 15.70
N SER A 69 -3.72 -9.47 15.60
CA SER A 69 -4.27 -10.76 15.22
C SER A 69 -3.81 -11.15 13.80
N VAL A 70 -3.79 -10.20 12.88
CA VAL A 70 -3.33 -10.45 11.49
C VAL A 70 -1.81 -10.70 11.45
N CYS A 71 -1.01 -9.97 12.24
CA CYS A 71 0.44 -10.25 12.34
C CYS A 71 0.75 -11.66 12.84
N GLU A 72 -0.05 -12.16 13.80
CA GLU A 72 0.10 -13.53 14.31
C GLU A 72 -0.27 -14.57 13.25
N GLN A 73 -1.27 -14.28 12.41
CA GLN A 73 -1.73 -15.17 11.34
C GLN A 73 -0.80 -15.15 10.12
N TYR A 74 -0.22 -13.98 9.79
CA TYR A 74 0.62 -13.77 8.60
C TYR A 74 1.99 -13.15 8.97
N PRO A 75 2.83 -13.87 9.70
CA PRO A 75 4.11 -13.30 10.17
C PRO A 75 5.06 -12.93 9.03
N VAL A 76 5.08 -13.72 7.94
CA VAL A 76 5.95 -13.46 6.77
C VAL A 76 5.57 -12.16 6.06
N GLN A 77 4.27 -11.95 5.84
CA GLN A 77 3.75 -10.73 5.21
C GLN A 77 3.97 -9.51 6.11
N SER A 78 3.73 -9.66 7.39
CA SER A 78 3.96 -8.60 8.38
C SER A 78 5.43 -8.19 8.43
N GLU A 79 6.36 -9.13 8.41
CA GLU A 79 7.80 -8.87 8.37
C GLU A 79 8.20 -8.20 7.05
N ALA A 80 7.69 -8.66 5.91
CA ALA A 80 7.96 -8.07 4.61
C ALA A 80 7.47 -6.61 4.52
N ILE A 81 6.30 -6.31 5.09
CA ILE A 81 5.78 -4.94 5.15
C ILE A 81 6.69 -4.05 6.01
N ASN A 82 7.08 -4.49 7.21
CA ASN A 82 7.95 -3.70 8.07
C ASN A 82 9.32 -3.46 7.41
N ALA A 83 9.92 -4.49 6.81
CA ALA A 83 11.19 -4.36 6.10
C ALA A 83 11.11 -3.36 4.93
N CYS A 84 10.01 -3.37 4.18
CA CYS A 84 9.78 -2.40 3.11
C CYS A 84 9.64 -0.97 3.63
N MET A 85 8.90 -0.76 4.72
CA MET A 85 8.74 0.56 5.33
C MET A 85 10.09 1.10 5.84
N ASP A 86 10.91 0.24 6.46
CA ASP A 86 12.26 0.60 6.89
C ASP A 86 13.16 0.95 5.68
N GLU A 87 13.07 0.20 4.58
CA GLU A 87 13.81 0.48 3.34
C GLU A 87 13.40 1.82 2.74
N ILE A 88 12.09 2.11 2.65
CA ILE A 88 11.58 3.39 2.14
C ILE A 88 12.04 4.54 3.03
N SER A 89 11.89 4.43 4.35
CA SER A 89 12.36 5.46 5.29
C SER A 89 13.87 5.72 5.17
N ASP A 90 14.66 4.69 4.89
CA ASP A 90 16.10 4.84 4.64
C ASP A 90 16.41 5.56 3.33
N ILE A 91 15.62 5.31 2.28
CA ILE A 91 15.73 6.00 0.99
C ILE A 91 15.41 7.50 1.17
N GLU A 92 14.30 7.79 1.83
CA GLU A 92 13.84 9.16 2.12
C GLU A 92 14.87 9.94 2.96
N ARG A 93 15.34 9.33 4.07
CA ARG A 93 16.32 9.97 4.96
C ARG A 93 17.65 10.30 4.26
N ARG A 94 18.05 9.49 3.28
CA ARG A 94 19.28 9.73 2.49
C ARG A 94 19.04 10.65 1.31
N SER A 95 17.79 11.03 1.05
CA SER A 95 17.37 11.74 -0.16
C SER A 95 17.94 11.07 -1.42
N ASP A 96 17.66 9.76 -1.56
CA ASP A 96 18.23 8.96 -2.66
C ASP A 96 17.82 9.57 -4.02
N PRO A 97 18.79 9.90 -4.89
CA PRO A 97 18.49 10.56 -6.15
C PRO A 97 17.89 9.65 -7.23
N HIS A 98 17.71 8.36 -6.94
CA HIS A 98 17.08 7.42 -7.88
C HIS A 98 15.56 7.48 -7.74
N PRO A 99 14.84 8.05 -8.72
CA PRO A 99 13.42 8.33 -8.58
C PRO A 99 12.54 7.08 -8.48
N ASP A 100 13.04 5.93 -8.87
CA ASP A 100 12.33 4.64 -8.84
C ASP A 100 12.70 3.77 -7.63
N ALA A 101 13.67 4.17 -6.79
CA ALA A 101 14.15 3.34 -5.68
C ALA A 101 13.03 2.95 -4.71
N ALA A 102 12.32 3.93 -4.17
CA ALA A 102 11.21 3.71 -3.24
C ALA A 102 10.00 3.06 -3.94
N ALA A 103 9.70 3.46 -5.17
CA ALA A 103 8.64 2.84 -5.97
C ALA A 103 8.90 1.36 -6.22
N ASN A 104 10.15 0.98 -6.49
CA ASN A 104 10.56 -0.42 -6.65
C ASN A 104 10.45 -1.20 -5.33
N ALA A 105 10.82 -0.60 -4.19
CA ALA A 105 10.66 -1.22 -2.88
C ALA A 105 9.18 -1.53 -2.59
N PHE A 106 8.31 -0.53 -2.76
CA PHE A 106 6.87 -0.69 -2.56
C PHE A 106 6.26 -1.67 -3.59
N GLY A 107 6.73 -1.64 -4.84
CA GLY A 107 6.32 -2.61 -5.86
C GLY A 107 6.66 -4.05 -5.47
N ARG A 108 7.87 -4.32 -4.98
CA ARG A 108 8.26 -5.67 -4.48
C ARG A 108 7.35 -6.14 -3.35
N LEU A 109 7.04 -5.26 -2.41
CA LEU A 109 6.11 -5.55 -1.32
C LEU A 109 4.74 -5.95 -1.88
N MET A 110 4.14 -5.10 -2.70
CA MET A 110 2.82 -5.34 -3.27
C MET A 110 2.79 -6.64 -4.10
N GLY A 111 3.85 -6.91 -4.87
CA GLY A 111 4.01 -8.18 -5.58
C GLY A 111 3.98 -9.39 -4.65
N GLY A 112 4.60 -9.29 -3.47
CA GLY A 112 4.54 -10.34 -2.44
C GLY A 112 3.15 -10.51 -1.83
N LEU A 113 2.48 -9.41 -1.52
CA LEU A 113 1.14 -9.41 -0.91
C LEU A 113 0.04 -9.89 -1.86
N PHE A 114 0.22 -9.77 -3.18
CA PHE A 114 -0.74 -10.28 -4.15
C PHE A 114 -0.72 -11.81 -4.29
N VAL A 115 0.29 -12.47 -3.75
CA VAL A 115 0.39 -13.93 -3.75
C VAL A 115 -0.17 -14.48 -2.44
N CYS A 116 -1.46 -14.79 -2.44
CA CYS A 116 -2.12 -15.40 -1.28
C CYS A 116 -1.65 -16.84 -1.03
N ARG A 117 -1.39 -17.59 -2.10
CA ARG A 117 -0.89 -18.97 -2.06
C ARG A 117 0.04 -19.24 -3.24
N ASP A 118 0.94 -20.19 -3.09
CA ASP A 118 1.85 -20.60 -4.18
C ASP A 118 1.14 -21.56 -5.13
N ASP A 119 0.81 -21.05 -6.33
CA ASP A 119 0.18 -21.81 -7.40
C ASP A 119 0.65 -21.32 -8.78
N ARG A 120 0.08 -21.88 -9.86
CA ARG A 120 0.43 -21.51 -11.24
C ARG A 120 0.20 -20.04 -11.60
N TRP A 121 -0.54 -19.28 -10.78
CA TRP A 121 -0.83 -17.87 -10.99
C TRP A 121 0.11 -16.94 -10.21
N SER A 122 0.93 -17.50 -9.31
CA SER A 122 1.77 -16.73 -8.39
C SER A 122 2.67 -15.73 -9.09
N ASP A 123 3.30 -16.11 -10.20
CA ASP A 123 4.18 -15.21 -10.94
C ASP A 123 3.41 -14.05 -11.59
N TYR A 124 2.22 -14.33 -12.15
CA TYR A 124 1.37 -13.30 -12.73
C TYR A 124 0.83 -12.35 -11.66
N MET A 125 0.37 -12.87 -10.53
CA MET A 125 -0.11 -12.08 -9.40
C MET A 125 1.01 -11.21 -8.82
N ARG A 126 2.20 -11.77 -8.70
CA ARG A 126 3.40 -11.04 -8.25
C ARG A 126 3.74 -9.89 -9.21
N ALA A 127 3.78 -10.15 -10.50
CA ALA A 127 4.08 -9.12 -11.50
C ALA A 127 3.02 -8.02 -11.54
N MET A 128 1.74 -8.40 -11.48
CA MET A 128 0.62 -7.45 -11.42
C MET A 128 0.68 -6.59 -10.15
N GLY A 129 0.88 -7.22 -8.98
CA GLY A 129 1.00 -6.51 -7.71
C GLY A 129 2.19 -5.55 -7.69
N ALA A 130 3.34 -5.98 -8.25
CA ALA A 130 4.52 -5.13 -8.34
C ALA A 130 4.29 -3.90 -9.23
N ALA A 131 3.69 -4.08 -10.40
CA ALA A 131 3.36 -2.96 -11.29
C ALA A 131 2.36 -1.99 -10.65
N LEU A 132 1.31 -2.53 -10.00
CA LEU A 132 0.32 -1.74 -9.29
C LEU A 132 0.95 -0.96 -8.11
N GLY A 133 1.84 -1.60 -7.35
CA GLY A 133 2.55 -0.94 -6.25
C GLY A 133 3.41 0.23 -6.72
N LYS A 134 4.22 0.03 -7.77
CA LYS A 134 4.98 1.12 -8.39
C LYS A 134 4.07 2.26 -8.84
N PHE A 135 2.98 1.93 -9.53
CA PHE A 135 2.01 2.92 -9.99
C PHE A 135 1.42 3.74 -8.84
N ILE A 136 0.95 3.08 -7.78
CA ILE A 136 0.35 3.76 -6.61
C ILE A 136 1.37 4.70 -5.97
N TYR A 137 2.60 4.24 -5.74
CA TYR A 137 3.64 5.05 -5.10
C TYR A 137 3.98 6.31 -5.92
N LEU A 138 4.15 6.17 -7.24
CA LEU A 138 4.47 7.29 -8.12
C LEU A 138 3.29 8.25 -8.29
N MET A 139 2.06 7.74 -8.31
CA MET A 139 0.86 8.59 -8.37
C MET A 139 0.68 9.40 -7.08
N ASP A 140 0.92 8.80 -5.92
CA ASP A 140 0.88 9.49 -4.63
C ASP A 140 1.95 10.60 -4.58
N ALA A 141 3.17 10.29 -4.98
CA ALA A 141 4.25 11.27 -5.12
C ALA A 141 3.90 12.43 -6.06
N ALA A 142 3.18 12.16 -7.16
CA ALA A 142 2.76 13.19 -8.11
C ALA A 142 1.64 14.09 -7.55
N VAL A 143 0.70 13.51 -6.81
CA VAL A 143 -0.40 14.25 -6.16
C VAL A 143 0.15 15.14 -5.05
N ASP A 144 1.12 14.64 -4.30
CA ASP A 144 1.67 15.31 -3.13
C ASP A 144 2.85 16.25 -3.45
N TYR A 145 3.32 16.29 -4.69
CA TYR A 145 4.54 16.99 -5.12
C TYR A 145 4.64 18.44 -4.60
N ASP A 146 3.60 19.26 -4.85
CA ASP A 146 3.60 20.67 -4.43
C ASP A 146 3.62 20.84 -2.90
N ARG A 147 3.05 19.89 -2.17
CA ARG A 147 3.03 19.88 -0.71
C ARG A 147 4.40 19.51 -0.17
N ASP A 148 5.00 18.47 -0.72
CA ASP A 148 6.27 17.92 -0.26
C ASP A 148 7.42 18.91 -0.51
N VAL A 149 7.48 19.50 -1.68
CA VAL A 149 8.46 20.59 -2.01
C VAL A 149 8.33 21.77 -1.03
N LYS A 150 7.10 22.20 -0.71
CA LYS A 150 6.88 23.31 0.25
C LYS A 150 7.30 22.95 1.68
N ARG A 151 7.23 21.67 2.04
CA ARG A 151 7.58 21.16 3.38
C ARG A 151 9.03 20.72 3.48
N PHE A 152 9.79 20.74 2.39
CA PHE A 152 11.12 20.14 2.28
C PHE A 152 11.14 18.65 2.65
N SER A 153 10.05 17.95 2.34
CA SER A 153 9.92 16.50 2.45
C SER A 153 10.45 15.83 1.20
N TYR A 154 10.97 14.61 1.33
CA TYR A 154 11.43 13.84 0.19
C TYR A 154 10.27 13.60 -0.79
N ASN A 155 10.54 13.84 -2.08
CA ASN A 155 9.66 13.40 -3.16
C ASN A 155 10.54 12.88 -4.32
N PRO A 156 10.38 11.63 -4.77
CA PRO A 156 11.25 11.05 -5.79
C PRO A 156 11.22 11.81 -7.11
N LEU A 157 10.14 12.53 -7.39
CA LEU A 157 9.97 13.26 -8.64
C LEU A 157 10.84 14.52 -8.71
N GLU A 158 11.38 15.03 -7.58
CA GLU A 158 12.33 16.15 -7.57
C GLU A 158 13.64 15.81 -8.29
N PHE A 159 13.98 14.53 -8.39
CA PHE A 159 15.23 14.06 -9.04
C PHE A 159 15.05 13.79 -10.53
N LEU A 160 13.85 13.98 -11.08
CA LEU A 160 13.63 13.86 -12.53
C LEU A 160 14.04 15.15 -13.24
N PRO A 161 14.89 15.06 -14.29
CA PRO A 161 15.21 16.23 -15.10
C PRO A 161 13.95 16.74 -15.79
N ASP A 162 13.77 18.06 -15.77
CA ASP A 162 12.70 18.79 -16.49
C ASP A 162 11.25 18.63 -15.99
N LEU A 163 11.03 18.63 -14.66
CA LEU A 163 9.69 18.77 -14.10
C LEU A 163 9.04 20.16 -14.28
N ALA A 164 9.72 21.11 -14.91
CA ALA A 164 9.16 22.41 -15.26
C ALA A 164 8.24 22.29 -16.49
N GLY A 165 6.94 22.21 -16.28
CA GLY A 165 5.93 22.15 -17.33
C GLY A 165 5.34 20.75 -17.58
N ASP A 166 4.77 20.51 -18.76
CA ASP A 166 4.12 19.25 -19.16
C ASP A 166 5.05 18.03 -19.24
N HIS A 167 6.36 18.19 -19.01
CA HIS A 167 7.38 17.16 -19.18
C HIS A 167 7.34 16.07 -18.09
N TYR A 168 6.83 16.37 -16.87
CA TYR A 168 6.70 15.34 -15.81
C TYR A 168 5.80 14.18 -16.21
N ARG A 169 4.81 14.44 -17.09
CA ARG A 169 3.92 13.39 -17.63
C ARG A 169 4.71 12.35 -18.43
N GLY A 170 5.66 12.81 -19.26
CA GLY A 170 6.55 11.91 -20.01
C GLY A 170 7.47 11.10 -19.10
N ALA A 171 8.03 11.73 -18.05
CA ALA A 171 8.87 11.04 -17.08
C ALA A 171 8.10 9.98 -16.28
N LEU A 172 6.87 10.30 -15.84
CA LEU A 172 5.99 9.31 -15.21
C LEU A 172 5.63 8.15 -16.14
N GLN A 173 5.38 8.43 -17.43
CA GLN A 173 5.11 7.39 -18.42
C GLN A 173 6.32 6.47 -18.61
N MET A 174 7.54 7.00 -18.59
CA MET A 174 8.77 6.18 -18.67
C MET A 174 8.95 5.30 -17.42
N LEU A 175 8.72 5.85 -16.23
CA LEU A 175 8.83 5.09 -14.97
C LEU A 175 7.75 3.99 -14.83
N MET A 176 6.59 4.19 -15.45
CA MET A 176 5.49 3.22 -15.41
C MET A 176 5.52 2.24 -16.60
N GLY A 177 6.28 2.54 -17.64
CA GLY A 177 6.30 1.77 -18.89
C GLY A 177 7.37 0.68 -18.96
N GLU A 178 8.21 0.54 -17.93
CA GLU A 178 9.14 -0.57 -17.76
C GLU A 178 8.43 -1.77 -17.09
#